data_3ee908d408caf3df5cde34094d92cd65
#
_entry.id   3ee908d408caf3df5cde34094d92cd65
#
_cell.length_a   1.000
_cell.length_b   1.000
_cell.length_c   1.000
_cell.angle_alpha   90.00
_cell.angle_beta   90.00
_cell.angle_gamma   90.00
#
_symmetry.space_group_name_H-M   'P 1'
#
loop_
_entity.id
_entity.type
_entity.pdbx_description
1 polymer ?
#
loop_
_entity_poly.entity_id
_entity_poly.type
_entity_poly.pdbx_seq_one_letter_code
_entity_poly.pdbx_strand_id
1 'polypeptide(L)'
;MLRLLWCLGLALSCVWADAVDTLYPDLKDPAVVHKPGYNATMMGHKRETRNTTSDGTYSYCSMPHPDVSFYQEPGPVQNKSVHANLTKLLYIQRHQKRTAYHLFPNGEKDVYTCSDLRTYSYAGPAGGPDVEPMAVYPRTYVDFLNPLNQQFTNSTCQFPQLTLGGYLDGVQHGQDLRKLYMDKYNVIPGEPDHKRVWFRTSTAPLTQHSAAGVLRGLWIGYRESLPVFEQSSSVDTHEPSCDKVDELKSASQKTDAWQKHLQETSALRKDLEAILQTNVSDWQKDWDHYNDNFQARLCNGYELPCSPDDPSKCVTPKQAQQVFVAGDWEYNYNWVSRENVTEAIKLTSGLYIRDLIEQLKELSSGKSELQYVHHFMHDGDIGPLAGSLGIESLRWPGMASNIAIELWTTDDKKTFVRVLYSGHTIRSRHGNLDWMPLDAFLHMWSQYVPTDFAAQCRT
;
A
#
# COMPACT_ATOMS: atom_id res chain seq x y z
N MET A 1 -28.90 22.57 29.22
CA MET A 1 -28.51 21.22 28.79
C MET A 1 -28.58 20.99 27.27
N LEU A 2 -29.43 21.69 26.50
CA LEU A 2 -29.53 21.44 25.04
C LEU A 2 -28.36 21.97 24.19
N ARG A 3 -27.58 22.96 24.68
CA ARG A 3 -26.44 23.50 23.89
C ARG A 3 -25.14 22.66 23.95
N LEU A 4 -24.98 21.78 24.93
CA LEU A 4 -23.80 20.91 25.02
C LEU A 4 -23.89 19.67 24.11
N LEU A 5 -25.08 19.20 23.79
CA LEU A 5 -25.28 18.06 22.88
C LEU A 5 -25.00 18.40 21.39
N TRP A 6 -25.22 19.67 21.01
CA TRP A 6 -24.91 20.15 19.65
C TRP A 6 -23.38 20.31 19.41
N CYS A 7 -22.61 20.68 20.44
CA CYS A 7 -21.16 20.79 20.30
C CYS A 7 -20.47 19.42 20.21
N LEU A 8 -21.00 18.37 20.83
CA LEU A 8 -20.46 17.01 20.73
C LEU A 8 -20.71 16.38 19.35
N GLY A 9 -21.87 16.63 18.74
CA GLY A 9 -22.16 16.15 17.39
C GLY A 9 -21.34 16.86 16.30
N LEU A 10 -21.08 18.18 16.47
CA LEU A 10 -20.21 18.96 15.56
C LEU A 10 -18.73 18.59 15.71
N ALA A 11 -18.26 18.30 16.92
CA ALA A 11 -16.86 17.89 17.14
C ALA A 11 -16.53 16.54 16.50
N LEU A 12 -17.45 15.57 16.56
CA LEU A 12 -17.30 14.29 15.88
C LEU A 12 -17.31 14.46 14.35
N SER A 13 -18.23 15.26 13.80
CA SER A 13 -18.27 15.52 12.36
C SER A 13 -17.03 16.28 11.85
N CYS A 14 -16.46 17.20 12.63
CA CYS A 14 -15.21 17.90 12.28
C CYS A 14 -14.00 16.94 12.25
N VAL A 15 -13.87 16.04 13.21
CA VAL A 15 -12.77 15.06 13.24
C VAL A 15 -12.82 14.11 12.02
N TRP A 16 -14.01 13.70 11.59
CA TRP A 16 -14.18 12.84 10.43
C TRP A 16 -13.89 13.55 9.10
N ALA A 17 -14.27 14.81 8.94
CA ALA A 17 -13.94 15.59 7.77
C ALA A 17 -12.42 15.76 7.63
N ASP A 18 -11.73 16.08 8.73
CA ASP A 18 -10.27 16.24 8.76
C ASP A 18 -9.52 14.94 8.38
N ALA A 19 -10.00 13.77 8.83
CA ALA A 19 -9.39 12.48 8.52
C ALA A 19 -9.44 12.18 7.01
N VAL A 20 -10.60 12.35 6.38
CA VAL A 20 -10.76 12.13 4.92
C VAL A 20 -9.98 13.17 4.12
N ASP A 21 -9.93 14.43 4.55
CA ASP A 21 -9.22 15.49 3.86
C ASP A 21 -7.71 15.26 3.83
N THR A 22 -7.14 14.57 4.82
CA THR A 22 -5.72 14.18 4.78
C THR A 22 -5.37 13.18 3.68
N LEU A 23 -6.34 12.40 3.19
CA LEU A 23 -6.15 11.45 2.09
C LEU A 23 -6.17 12.13 0.71
N TYR A 24 -6.80 13.30 0.58
CA TYR A 24 -7.09 13.96 -0.71
C TYR A 24 -6.60 15.42 -0.75
N PRO A 25 -5.29 15.69 -0.53
CA PRO A 25 -4.77 17.04 -0.64
C PRO A 25 -4.79 17.53 -2.10
N ASP A 26 -4.83 18.83 -2.32
CA ASP A 26 -4.68 19.39 -3.66
C ASP A 26 -3.21 19.35 -4.10
N LEU A 27 -2.90 18.43 -5.01
CA LEU A 27 -1.55 18.17 -5.52
C LEU A 27 -1.36 18.61 -7.00
N LYS A 28 -2.30 19.40 -7.56
CA LYS A 28 -2.30 19.70 -9.00
C LYS A 28 -1.16 20.61 -9.45
N ASP A 29 -0.85 21.66 -8.68
CA ASP A 29 0.19 22.64 -9.06
C ASP A 29 1.46 22.46 -8.22
N PRO A 30 2.59 22.02 -8.83
CA PRO A 30 3.85 21.85 -8.12
C PRO A 30 4.37 23.15 -7.48
N ALA A 31 4.11 24.32 -8.09
CA ALA A 31 4.52 25.57 -7.51
C ALA A 31 3.76 25.95 -6.23
N VAL A 32 2.55 25.43 -6.04
CA VAL A 32 1.77 25.57 -4.80
C VAL A 32 2.20 24.55 -3.76
N VAL A 33 2.34 23.30 -4.18
CA VAL A 33 2.68 22.17 -3.31
C VAL A 33 4.07 22.33 -2.68
N HIS A 34 5.05 22.86 -3.43
CA HIS A 34 6.41 23.04 -2.93
C HIS A 34 6.68 24.34 -2.20
N LYS A 35 5.68 25.19 -1.99
CA LYS A 35 5.83 26.43 -1.22
C LYS A 35 6.13 26.10 0.25
N PRO A 36 6.98 26.93 0.91
CA PRO A 36 7.19 26.83 2.35
C PRO A 36 5.85 26.96 3.10
N GLY A 37 5.58 26.01 4.00
CA GLY A 37 4.35 26.01 4.80
C GLY A 37 3.20 25.15 4.25
N TYR A 38 3.35 24.50 3.12
CA TYR A 38 2.39 23.50 2.68
C TYR A 38 2.46 22.25 3.58
N ASN A 39 1.38 21.95 4.27
CA ASN A 39 1.28 20.89 5.28
C ASN A 39 0.56 19.64 4.74
N ALA A 40 0.89 19.17 3.55
CA ALA A 40 0.27 17.96 3.00
C ALA A 40 0.64 16.66 3.76
N THR A 41 1.60 16.76 4.68
CA THR A 41 2.22 15.57 5.25
C THR A 41 2.19 15.62 6.77
N MET A 42 1.34 14.81 7.34
CA MET A 42 1.45 14.43 8.74
C MET A 42 2.20 13.09 8.78
N MET A 43 3.41 13.10 9.29
CA MET A 43 4.08 11.87 9.69
C MET A 43 3.78 11.64 11.15
N GLY A 44 3.07 10.57 11.46
CA GLY A 44 2.95 10.09 12.83
C GLY A 44 4.30 9.58 13.32
N HIS A 45 5.10 10.46 13.90
CA HIS A 45 6.40 10.14 14.50
C HIS A 45 6.25 9.50 15.88
N LYS A 46 5.41 8.53 16.04
CA LYS A 46 5.45 7.77 17.29
C LYS A 46 6.04 6.41 16.97
N ARG A 47 7.14 6.10 17.65
CA ARG A 47 7.57 4.73 17.89
C ARG A 47 6.35 4.04 18.51
N GLU A 48 5.52 3.50 17.61
CA GLU A 48 4.21 3.03 18.00
C GLU A 48 4.37 1.77 18.83
N THR A 49 4.18 1.96 20.12
CA THR A 49 3.85 0.89 21.04
C THR A 49 2.47 0.35 20.66
N ARG A 50 2.27 -0.93 20.82
CA ARG A 50 1.15 -1.83 20.50
C ARG A 50 -0.30 -1.32 20.63
N ASN A 51 -0.60 -0.05 20.82
CA ASN A 51 -1.92 0.47 21.18
C ASN A 51 -2.34 1.72 20.42
N THR A 52 -1.91 1.91 19.18
CA THR A 52 -2.46 2.99 18.37
C THR A 52 -3.68 2.48 17.61
N THR A 53 -4.85 2.79 18.13
CA THR A 53 -6.06 2.83 17.33
C THR A 53 -5.82 3.83 16.19
N SER A 54 -6.03 3.40 14.94
CA SER A 54 -6.02 4.30 13.80
C SER A 54 -7.04 5.41 14.05
N ASP A 55 -6.61 6.67 14.02
CA ASP A 55 -7.49 7.83 14.08
C ASP A 55 -8.15 8.13 12.73
N GLY A 56 -7.92 7.25 11.74
CA GLY A 56 -8.43 7.39 10.39
C GLY A 56 -7.65 8.38 9.51
N THR A 57 -6.58 9.02 10.03
CA THR A 57 -5.80 9.99 9.28
C THR A 57 -4.70 9.34 8.44
N TYR A 58 -4.24 10.05 7.40
CA TYR A 58 -3.12 9.59 6.58
C TYR A 58 -1.83 9.51 7.39
N SER A 59 -1.10 8.40 7.25
CA SER A 59 0.23 8.19 7.81
C SER A 59 1.09 7.37 6.87
N TYR A 60 2.32 7.83 6.56
CA TYR A 60 3.26 7.02 5.76
C TYR A 60 3.62 5.70 6.45
N CYS A 61 3.64 5.69 7.77
CA CYS A 61 4.13 4.54 8.52
C CYS A 61 3.07 3.47 8.77
N SER A 62 1.79 3.86 8.79
CA SER A 62 0.67 2.94 8.97
C SER A 62 -0.61 3.63 8.51
N MET A 63 -1.04 3.31 7.31
CA MET A 63 -2.29 3.85 6.76
C MET A 63 -3.50 3.31 7.53
N PRO A 64 -4.56 4.11 7.63
CA PRO A 64 -5.81 3.62 8.19
C PRO A 64 -6.38 2.48 7.34
N HIS A 65 -7.20 1.65 7.95
CA HIS A 65 -7.89 0.52 7.34
C HIS A 65 -9.31 0.41 7.91
N PRO A 66 -10.22 -0.33 7.29
CA PRO A 66 -11.58 -0.49 7.82
C PRO A 66 -11.56 -1.00 9.26
N ASP A 67 -12.12 -0.21 10.17
CA ASP A 67 -12.17 -0.46 11.61
C ASP A 67 -13.54 -0.11 12.19
N VAL A 68 -14.00 -0.87 13.16
CA VAL A 68 -15.32 -0.70 13.80
C VAL A 68 -15.52 0.68 14.43
N SER A 69 -14.44 1.37 14.78
CA SER A 69 -14.49 2.69 15.45
C SER A 69 -14.95 3.81 14.52
N PHE A 70 -14.67 3.70 13.20
CA PHE A 70 -15.02 4.73 12.23
C PHE A 70 -15.72 4.22 10.97
N TYR A 71 -15.87 2.91 10.81
CA TYR A 71 -16.56 2.34 9.66
C TYR A 71 -18.03 2.74 9.66
N GLN A 72 -18.48 3.28 8.54
CA GLN A 72 -19.89 3.56 8.26
C GLN A 72 -20.39 2.64 7.17
N GLU A 73 -21.62 2.23 7.23
CA GLU A 73 -22.26 1.45 6.15
C GLU A 73 -22.48 2.31 4.90
N PRO A 74 -22.68 1.69 3.71
CA PRO A 74 -23.06 2.45 2.51
C PRO A 74 -24.29 3.34 2.77
N GLY A 75 -24.31 4.52 2.17
CA GLY A 75 -25.38 5.50 2.41
C GLY A 75 -26.81 4.94 2.30
N PRO A 76 -27.17 4.16 1.26
CA PRO A 76 -28.51 3.56 1.15
C PRO A 76 -28.87 2.56 2.26
N VAL A 77 -27.88 1.84 2.80
CA VAL A 77 -28.09 0.91 3.93
C VAL A 77 -28.20 1.69 5.24
N GLN A 78 -27.30 2.64 5.47
CA GLN A 78 -27.27 3.47 6.66
C GLN A 78 -28.55 4.26 6.87
N ASN A 79 -29.11 4.85 5.80
CA ASN A 79 -30.36 5.60 5.85
C ASN A 79 -31.62 4.72 5.75
N LYS A 80 -31.45 3.40 5.69
CA LYS A 80 -32.52 2.39 5.60
C LYS A 80 -33.41 2.51 4.35
N SER A 81 -32.93 3.14 3.28
CA SER A 81 -33.62 3.16 1.99
C SER A 81 -33.50 1.84 1.22
N VAL A 82 -32.48 1.05 1.53
CA VAL A 82 -32.25 -0.28 0.98
C VAL A 82 -31.89 -1.23 2.12
N HIS A 83 -32.47 -2.43 2.09
CA HIS A 83 -32.04 -3.54 2.93
C HIS A 83 -31.06 -4.42 2.15
N ALA A 84 -29.83 -4.51 2.64
CA ALA A 84 -28.76 -5.29 2.02
C ALA A 84 -27.79 -5.81 3.07
N ASN A 85 -27.13 -6.92 2.75
CA ASN A 85 -26.10 -7.53 3.59
C ASN A 85 -24.76 -7.52 2.85
N LEU A 86 -23.68 -7.26 3.59
CA LEU A 86 -22.33 -7.47 3.11
C LEU A 86 -22.10 -8.98 2.98
N THR A 87 -21.82 -9.46 1.79
CA THR A 87 -21.76 -10.90 1.50
C THR A 87 -20.37 -11.40 1.11
N LYS A 88 -19.56 -10.54 0.48
CA LYS A 88 -18.24 -10.89 -0.04
C LYS A 88 -17.27 -9.71 0.13
N LEU A 89 -15.97 -10.02 0.23
CA LEU A 89 -14.92 -9.04 0.37
C LEU A 89 -13.70 -9.42 -0.51
N LEU A 90 -13.28 -8.49 -1.37
CA LEU A 90 -11.98 -8.51 -2.02
C LEU A 90 -11.15 -7.37 -1.43
N TYR A 91 -9.98 -7.71 -0.88
CA TYR A 91 -9.13 -6.79 -0.15
C TYR A 91 -7.72 -6.78 -0.75
N ILE A 92 -7.18 -5.62 -1.04
CA ILE A 92 -5.83 -5.46 -1.58
C ILE A 92 -5.08 -4.53 -0.65
N GLN A 93 -3.90 -4.90 -0.16
CA GLN A 93 -3.12 -4.04 0.71
C GLN A 93 -1.64 -4.01 0.34
N ARG A 94 -1.01 -2.86 0.57
CA ARG A 94 0.44 -2.72 0.63
C ARG A 94 0.97 -3.41 1.89
N HIS A 95 2.17 -3.99 1.82
CA HIS A 95 2.90 -4.49 2.99
C HIS A 95 3.06 -3.40 4.07
N GLN A 96 3.33 -3.79 5.30
CA GLN A 96 3.61 -2.90 6.44
C GLN A 96 5.08 -2.44 6.45
N LYS A 97 5.50 -1.85 7.59
CA LYS A 97 6.86 -1.28 7.79
C LYS A 97 7.96 -2.28 7.45
N ARG A 98 8.96 -1.77 6.74
CA ARG A 98 10.08 -2.55 6.25
C ARG A 98 11.39 -1.77 6.32
N THR A 99 12.51 -2.45 6.08
CA THR A 99 13.80 -1.80 5.80
C THR A 99 13.73 -1.04 4.47
N ALA A 100 14.70 -0.15 4.22
CA ALA A 100 14.79 0.59 2.97
C ALA A 100 14.90 -0.37 1.76
N TYR A 101 14.31 0.02 0.65
CA TYR A 101 14.51 -0.61 -0.65
C TYR A 101 15.77 -0.06 -1.31
N HIS A 102 15.92 1.27 -1.25
CA HIS A 102 17.05 1.99 -1.81
C HIS A 102 18.03 2.41 -0.71
N LEU A 103 19.24 1.87 -0.79
CA LEU A 103 20.35 2.24 0.08
C LEU A 103 21.15 3.39 -0.54
N PHE A 104 21.73 4.25 0.30
CA PHE A 104 22.60 5.33 -0.20
C PHE A 104 23.82 4.77 -0.93
N PRO A 105 24.35 5.50 -1.93
CA PRO A 105 25.53 5.07 -2.71
C PRO A 105 26.74 4.72 -1.84
N ASN A 106 26.89 5.37 -0.69
CA ASN A 106 27.98 5.14 0.27
C ASN A 106 27.58 4.22 1.43
N GLY A 107 26.50 3.46 1.26
CA GLY A 107 26.02 2.49 2.22
C GLY A 107 25.13 3.08 3.30
N GLU A 108 24.58 2.18 4.12
CA GLU A 108 23.67 2.48 5.21
C GLU A 108 24.41 2.31 6.55
N LYS A 109 24.39 3.36 7.40
CA LYS A 109 25.07 3.32 8.71
C LYS A 109 24.20 2.70 9.80
N ASP A 110 22.87 2.72 9.64
CA ASP A 110 22.00 2.12 10.63
C ASP A 110 21.97 0.60 10.51
N VAL A 111 22.05 -0.04 11.66
CA VAL A 111 22.02 -1.50 11.75
C VAL A 111 20.60 -1.96 12.02
N TYR A 112 19.93 -2.44 10.99
CA TYR A 112 18.63 -3.07 11.13
C TYR A 112 18.78 -4.48 11.66
N THR A 113 17.95 -4.85 12.66
CA THR A 113 17.93 -6.21 13.22
C THR A 113 16.62 -6.89 12.89
N CYS A 114 16.70 -7.98 12.11
CA CYS A 114 15.56 -8.80 11.73
C CYS A 114 15.68 -10.23 12.29
N SER A 115 16.26 -10.38 13.47
CA SER A 115 16.49 -11.70 14.07
C SER A 115 15.18 -12.40 14.45
N ASP A 116 14.14 -11.63 14.74
CA ASP A 116 12.85 -12.12 15.23
C ASP A 116 11.82 -12.36 14.12
N LEU A 117 12.14 -11.98 12.88
CA LEU A 117 11.26 -12.16 11.73
C LEU A 117 12.06 -12.68 10.52
N ARG A 118 11.80 -13.91 10.10
CA ARG A 118 12.51 -14.57 9.01
C ARG A 118 11.56 -15.36 8.14
N THR A 119 11.89 -15.46 6.88
CA THR A 119 11.26 -16.43 5.99
C THR A 119 11.84 -17.81 6.29
N TYR A 120 10.99 -18.77 6.64
CA TYR A 120 11.39 -20.14 6.82
C TYR A 120 11.03 -20.97 5.60
N SER A 121 11.98 -21.79 5.15
CA SER A 121 11.73 -22.88 4.21
C SER A 121 11.89 -24.19 4.95
N TYR A 122 10.97 -25.11 4.75
CA TYR A 122 11.08 -26.45 5.32
C TYR A 122 10.67 -27.51 4.29
N ALA A 123 11.34 -28.63 4.32
CA ALA A 123 10.90 -29.80 3.58
C ALA A 123 9.89 -30.56 4.44
N GLY A 124 8.80 -30.98 3.82
CA GLY A 124 7.90 -31.93 4.45
C GLY A 124 8.62 -33.22 4.82
N PRO A 125 8.03 -34.11 5.62
CA PRO A 125 8.68 -35.34 6.10
C PRO A 125 9.05 -36.26 4.95
N ALA A 126 10.31 -36.19 4.49
CA ALA A 126 10.83 -37.02 3.42
C ALA A 126 10.95 -38.52 3.84
N GLY A 127 10.92 -38.79 5.14
CA GLY A 127 11.04 -40.14 5.71
C GLY A 127 9.74 -40.73 6.26
N GLY A 128 8.60 -40.03 6.09
CA GLY A 128 7.30 -40.51 6.61
C GLY A 128 6.66 -39.49 7.59
N PRO A 129 5.45 -39.77 8.07
CA PRO A 129 4.66 -38.83 8.86
C PRO A 129 5.25 -38.53 10.25
N ASP A 130 6.14 -39.37 10.75
CA ASP A 130 6.76 -39.23 12.08
C ASP A 130 8.09 -38.46 12.04
N VAL A 131 8.53 -37.99 10.88
CA VAL A 131 9.78 -37.22 10.73
C VAL A 131 9.49 -35.73 10.81
N GLU A 132 10.02 -35.08 11.86
CA GLU A 132 9.92 -33.62 12.02
C GLU A 132 10.62 -32.89 10.86
N PRO A 133 9.99 -31.89 10.24
CA PRO A 133 10.60 -31.13 9.16
C PRO A 133 11.74 -30.24 9.71
N MET A 134 12.86 -30.22 8.99
CA MET A 134 13.93 -29.27 9.29
C MET A 134 13.55 -27.89 8.76
N ALA A 135 13.51 -26.89 9.63
CA ALA A 135 13.35 -25.49 9.25
C ALA A 135 14.72 -24.87 8.95
N VAL A 136 14.83 -24.25 7.79
CA VAL A 136 16.00 -23.45 7.40
C VAL A 136 15.55 -22.02 7.08
N TYR A 137 16.44 -21.05 7.27
CA TYR A 137 16.13 -19.65 6.96
C TYR A 137 17.32 -18.95 6.32
N PRO A 138 17.11 -18.04 5.37
CA PRO A 138 18.16 -17.24 4.80
C PRO A 138 18.66 -16.20 5.82
N ARG A 139 19.96 -15.93 5.81
CA ARG A 139 20.58 -14.86 6.57
C ARG A 139 21.53 -14.12 5.65
N THR A 140 21.38 -12.81 5.57
CA THR A 140 22.31 -11.95 4.86
C THR A 140 23.68 -12.03 5.53
N TYR A 141 24.73 -12.23 4.76
CA TYR A 141 26.09 -12.14 5.22
C TYR A 141 26.85 -11.09 4.39
N VAL A 142 27.80 -10.42 5.00
CA VAL A 142 28.63 -9.40 4.36
C VAL A 142 30.03 -9.94 4.19
N ASP A 143 30.52 -9.98 2.95
CA ASP A 143 31.90 -10.24 2.64
C ASP A 143 32.66 -8.91 2.47
N PHE A 144 33.45 -8.55 3.45
CA PHE A 144 34.22 -7.30 3.45
C PHE A 144 35.29 -7.22 2.34
N LEU A 145 35.62 -8.34 1.71
CA LEU A 145 36.54 -8.37 0.57
C LEU A 145 35.84 -8.16 -0.77
N ASN A 146 34.49 -8.25 -0.79
CA ASN A 146 33.72 -8.00 -1.99
C ASN A 146 33.64 -6.47 -2.25
N PRO A 147 34.17 -5.97 -3.37
CA PRO A 147 34.15 -4.54 -3.67
C PRO A 147 32.74 -3.97 -3.87
N LEU A 148 31.74 -4.82 -4.09
CA LEU A 148 30.34 -4.43 -4.20
C LEU A 148 29.65 -4.19 -2.84
N ASN A 149 30.28 -4.57 -1.73
CA ASN A 149 29.74 -4.42 -0.38
C ASN A 149 29.65 -2.97 0.12
N GLN A 150 30.17 -1.99 -0.60
CA GLN A 150 30.16 -0.57 -0.18
C GLN A 150 28.74 -0.03 0.04
N GLN A 151 27.71 -0.65 -0.57
CA GLN A 151 26.32 -0.25 -0.45
C GLN A 151 25.54 -0.98 0.66
N PHE A 152 26.14 -1.95 1.33
CA PHE A 152 25.44 -2.74 2.36
C PHE A 152 25.80 -2.30 3.78
N THR A 153 24.82 -2.47 4.65
CA THR A 153 24.98 -2.27 6.10
C THR A 153 25.33 -3.58 6.80
N ASN A 154 25.97 -3.49 7.95
CA ASN A 154 26.16 -4.63 8.85
C ASN A 154 24.85 -4.97 9.56
N SER A 155 23.89 -5.47 8.81
CA SER A 155 22.53 -5.79 9.27
C SER A 155 22.26 -7.29 9.18
N THR A 156 21.31 -7.78 9.99
CA THR A 156 20.80 -9.15 9.87
C THR A 156 19.61 -9.25 8.91
N CYS A 157 19.13 -8.12 8.38
CA CYS A 157 18.00 -8.04 7.47
C CYS A 157 18.41 -8.28 6.02
N GLN A 158 17.47 -8.75 5.22
CA GLN A 158 17.45 -8.54 3.77
C GLN A 158 16.96 -7.11 3.48
N PHE A 159 17.27 -6.57 2.30
CA PHE A 159 16.80 -5.27 1.84
C PHE A 159 16.08 -5.44 0.48
N PRO A 160 14.76 -5.23 0.42
CA PRO A 160 13.85 -4.88 1.54
C PRO A 160 13.38 -6.12 2.32
N GLN A 161 13.12 -5.93 3.61
CA GLN A 161 12.52 -6.95 4.47
C GLN A 161 11.54 -6.29 5.44
N LEU A 162 10.41 -6.95 5.71
CA LEU A 162 9.48 -6.50 6.76
C LEU A 162 10.19 -6.51 8.11
N THR A 163 9.99 -5.47 8.91
CA THR A 163 10.52 -5.41 10.27
C THR A 163 9.57 -6.09 11.25
N LEU A 164 10.04 -6.41 12.46
CA LEU A 164 9.16 -6.91 13.52
C LEU A 164 8.03 -5.91 13.83
N GLY A 165 8.33 -4.60 13.82
CA GLY A 165 7.30 -3.56 13.96
C GLY A 165 6.24 -3.65 12.87
N GLY A 166 6.64 -3.86 11.62
CA GLY A 166 5.72 -4.08 10.49
C GLY A 166 4.88 -5.34 10.65
N TYR A 167 5.47 -6.43 11.09
CA TYR A 167 4.73 -7.67 11.37
C TYR A 167 3.65 -7.46 12.46
N LEU A 168 3.99 -6.76 13.54
CA LEU A 168 3.05 -6.47 14.63
C LEU A 168 1.94 -5.51 14.19
N ASP A 169 2.23 -4.53 13.33
CA ASP A 169 1.20 -3.72 12.69
C ASP A 169 0.26 -4.57 11.82
N GLY A 170 0.81 -5.56 11.11
CA GLY A 170 0.03 -6.54 10.37
C GLY A 170 -0.90 -7.35 11.27
N VAL A 171 -0.42 -7.81 12.42
CA VAL A 171 -1.26 -8.51 13.42
C VAL A 171 -2.40 -7.61 13.90
N GLN A 172 -2.13 -6.33 14.19
CA GLN A 172 -3.16 -5.38 14.61
C GLN A 172 -4.18 -5.16 13.47
N HIS A 173 -3.71 -4.94 12.23
CA HIS A 173 -4.58 -4.81 11.06
C HIS A 173 -5.51 -6.02 10.90
N GLY A 174 -4.97 -7.24 11.02
CA GLY A 174 -5.79 -8.46 10.99
C GLY A 174 -6.83 -8.53 12.12
N GLN A 175 -6.48 -8.08 13.33
CA GLN A 175 -7.43 -8.02 14.45
C GLN A 175 -8.57 -7.03 14.21
N ASP A 176 -8.30 -5.91 13.55
CA ASP A 176 -9.32 -4.92 13.25
C ASP A 176 -10.23 -5.38 12.10
N LEU A 177 -9.66 -6.01 11.04
CA LEU A 177 -10.46 -6.69 10.02
C LEU A 177 -11.33 -7.79 10.62
N ARG A 178 -10.83 -8.55 11.60
CA ARG A 178 -11.60 -9.55 12.33
C ARG A 178 -12.82 -8.93 13.00
N LYS A 179 -12.64 -7.89 13.81
CA LYS A 179 -13.75 -7.23 14.53
C LYS A 179 -14.83 -6.76 13.58
N LEU A 180 -14.42 -6.20 12.42
CA LEU A 180 -15.35 -5.65 11.44
C LEU A 180 -15.97 -6.74 10.56
N TYR A 181 -15.14 -7.45 9.80
CA TYR A 181 -15.62 -8.31 8.71
C TYR A 181 -15.93 -9.74 9.16
N MET A 182 -15.38 -10.19 10.28
CA MET A 182 -15.70 -11.51 10.84
C MET A 182 -16.78 -11.39 11.93
N ASP A 183 -16.52 -10.62 12.99
CA ASP A 183 -17.37 -10.62 14.18
C ASP A 183 -18.66 -9.81 13.95
N LYS A 184 -18.62 -8.68 13.22
CA LYS A 184 -19.79 -7.84 12.95
C LYS A 184 -20.58 -8.27 11.71
N TYR A 185 -19.89 -8.47 10.56
CA TYR A 185 -20.57 -8.76 9.28
C TYR A 185 -20.55 -10.23 8.86
N ASN A 186 -19.78 -11.08 9.53
CA ASN A 186 -19.66 -12.52 9.23
C ASN A 186 -19.31 -12.83 7.75
N VAL A 187 -18.52 -11.95 7.11
CA VAL A 187 -18.08 -12.13 5.72
C VAL A 187 -16.73 -12.84 5.67
N ILE A 188 -15.88 -12.65 6.66
CA ILE A 188 -14.68 -13.47 6.86
C ILE A 188 -15.07 -14.64 7.74
N PRO A 189 -14.82 -15.91 7.34
CA PRO A 189 -15.16 -17.06 8.14
C PRO A 189 -14.36 -17.12 9.45
N GLY A 190 -14.96 -17.62 10.54
CA GLY A 190 -14.31 -17.72 11.86
C GLY A 190 -13.06 -18.60 11.88
N GLU A 191 -12.97 -19.55 10.95
CA GLU A 191 -11.79 -20.36 10.68
C GLU A 191 -11.43 -20.29 9.18
N PRO A 192 -10.12 -20.36 8.82
CA PRO A 192 -9.72 -20.31 7.42
C PRO A 192 -10.08 -21.62 6.71
N ASP A 193 -11.12 -21.55 5.89
CA ASP A 193 -11.56 -22.61 5.01
C ASP A 193 -11.12 -22.31 3.57
N HIS A 194 -10.30 -23.15 2.98
CA HIS A 194 -9.75 -22.98 1.63
C HIS A 194 -10.79 -22.84 0.52
N LYS A 195 -12.03 -23.25 0.74
CA LYS A 195 -13.15 -23.03 -0.19
C LYS A 195 -13.71 -21.62 -0.08
N ARG A 196 -13.55 -21.01 1.09
CA ARG A 196 -14.17 -19.71 1.44
C ARG A 196 -13.19 -18.55 1.45
N VAL A 197 -11.86 -18.85 1.52
CA VAL A 197 -10.81 -17.82 1.56
C VAL A 197 -9.73 -18.08 0.54
N TRP A 198 -9.15 -17.02 -0.02
CA TRP A 198 -8.03 -17.11 -0.95
C TRP A 198 -7.07 -15.94 -0.73
N PHE A 199 -5.75 -16.25 -0.72
CA PHE A 199 -4.69 -15.28 -0.41
C PHE A 199 -3.65 -15.25 -1.50
N ARG A 200 -3.18 -14.05 -1.88
CA ARG A 200 -2.09 -13.85 -2.83
C ARG A 200 -1.03 -12.91 -2.28
N THR A 201 0.23 -13.21 -2.58
CA THR A 201 1.39 -12.31 -2.40
C THR A 201 2.13 -12.14 -3.71
N SER A 202 3.06 -11.19 -3.77
CA SER A 202 4.18 -11.26 -4.72
C SER A 202 5.22 -12.27 -4.23
N THR A 203 6.24 -12.56 -5.05
CA THR A 203 7.37 -13.42 -4.65
C THR A 203 8.29 -12.78 -3.60
N ALA A 204 8.07 -11.51 -3.26
CA ALA A 204 8.89 -10.79 -2.30
C ALA A 204 8.63 -11.24 -0.85
N PRO A 205 9.67 -11.58 -0.07
CA PRO A 205 9.51 -11.98 1.34
C PRO A 205 8.72 -10.99 2.18
N LEU A 206 8.79 -9.70 1.87
CA LEU A 206 8.10 -8.67 2.64
C LEU A 206 6.57 -8.75 2.53
N THR A 207 6.01 -9.12 1.37
CA THR A 207 4.57 -9.31 1.21
C THR A 207 4.10 -10.62 1.86
N GLN A 208 4.94 -11.66 1.83
CA GLN A 208 4.68 -12.94 2.51
C GLN A 208 4.68 -12.77 4.04
N HIS A 209 5.63 -12.01 4.60
CA HIS A 209 5.65 -11.67 6.03
C HIS A 209 4.46 -10.78 6.42
N SER A 210 4.05 -9.87 5.53
CA SER A 210 2.85 -9.05 5.72
C SER A 210 1.61 -9.93 5.82
N ALA A 211 1.45 -10.88 4.89
CA ALA A 211 0.37 -11.87 4.94
C ALA A 211 0.40 -12.66 6.26
N ALA A 212 1.56 -13.17 6.66
CA ALA A 212 1.70 -13.92 7.91
C ALA A 212 1.25 -13.10 9.14
N GLY A 213 1.57 -11.80 9.20
CA GLY A 213 1.14 -10.90 10.27
C GLY A 213 -0.39 -10.73 10.30
N VAL A 214 -0.98 -10.35 9.18
CA VAL A 214 -2.43 -10.08 9.07
C VAL A 214 -3.25 -11.35 9.32
N LEU A 215 -2.87 -12.47 8.69
CA LEU A 215 -3.57 -13.75 8.87
C LEU A 215 -3.48 -14.23 10.32
N ARG A 216 -2.35 -14.00 10.99
CA ARG A 216 -2.21 -14.25 12.42
C ARG A 216 -3.15 -13.42 13.27
N GLY A 217 -3.38 -12.16 12.88
CA GLY A 217 -4.34 -11.26 13.54
C GLY A 217 -5.79 -11.67 13.32
N LEU A 218 -6.13 -12.13 12.11
CA LEU A 218 -7.47 -12.61 11.74
C LEU A 218 -7.85 -13.88 12.52
N TRP A 219 -6.96 -14.88 12.54
CA TRP A 219 -7.22 -16.19 13.15
C TRP A 219 -6.25 -16.47 14.30
N ILE A 220 -6.45 -15.73 15.39
CA ILE A 220 -5.67 -15.89 16.63
C ILE A 220 -5.87 -17.30 17.18
N GLY A 221 -4.83 -18.10 17.24
CA GLY A 221 -4.90 -19.48 17.74
C GLY A 221 -4.96 -20.57 16.67
N TYR A 222 -5.18 -20.22 15.40
CA TYR A 222 -5.01 -21.18 14.30
C TYR A 222 -3.56 -21.68 14.24
N ARG A 223 -3.36 -22.99 14.10
CA ARG A 223 -2.05 -23.65 14.23
C ARG A 223 -1.59 -24.34 12.95
N GLU A 224 -2.48 -24.56 12.02
CA GLU A 224 -2.17 -25.22 10.76
C GLU A 224 -1.56 -24.24 9.76
N SER A 225 -0.99 -24.79 8.69
CA SER A 225 -0.45 -23.98 7.60
C SER A 225 -1.55 -23.48 6.68
N LEU A 226 -1.42 -22.23 6.23
CA LEU A 226 -2.31 -21.62 5.24
C LEU A 226 -1.56 -21.43 3.93
N PRO A 227 -2.11 -21.87 2.79
CA PRO A 227 -1.53 -21.55 1.49
C PRO A 227 -1.71 -20.07 1.18
N VAL A 228 -0.63 -19.45 0.76
CA VAL A 228 -0.64 -18.11 0.17
C VAL A 228 -0.07 -18.27 -1.24
N PHE A 229 -0.85 -17.89 -2.25
CA PHE A 229 -0.52 -18.11 -3.65
C PHE A 229 0.35 -16.98 -4.19
N GLU A 230 1.28 -17.30 -5.06
CA GLU A 230 2.12 -16.38 -5.80
C GLU A 230 2.23 -16.82 -7.26
N GLN A 231 2.45 -15.89 -8.15
CA GLN A 231 2.83 -16.17 -9.53
C GLN A 231 4.34 -16.05 -9.65
N SER A 232 4.96 -16.84 -10.54
CA SER A 232 6.37 -16.66 -10.87
C SER A 232 6.62 -15.24 -11.39
N SER A 233 7.70 -14.61 -10.95
CA SER A 233 8.03 -13.22 -11.32
C SER A 233 8.06 -12.95 -12.82
N SER A 234 8.37 -13.96 -13.64
CA SER A 234 8.39 -13.82 -15.10
C SER A 234 7.00 -13.76 -15.76
N VAL A 235 5.94 -14.09 -15.03
CA VAL A 235 4.56 -14.14 -15.53
C VAL A 235 3.56 -13.49 -14.56
N ASP A 236 4.07 -12.81 -13.53
CA ASP A 236 3.22 -12.17 -12.54
C ASP A 236 2.44 -11.00 -13.15
N THR A 237 1.13 -11.05 -12.99
CA THR A 237 0.22 -10.05 -13.57
C THR A 237 0.26 -8.71 -12.86
N HIS A 238 0.80 -8.66 -11.64
CA HIS A 238 0.88 -7.40 -10.89
C HIS A 238 2.03 -6.51 -11.39
N GLU A 239 3.12 -7.08 -11.93
CA GLU A 239 4.30 -6.37 -12.42
C GLU A 239 4.77 -6.93 -13.77
N PRO A 240 3.94 -6.85 -14.82
CA PRO A 240 4.29 -7.39 -16.12
C PRO A 240 5.37 -6.54 -16.81
N SER A 241 6.35 -7.19 -17.44
CA SER A 241 7.35 -6.48 -18.25
C SER A 241 6.70 -5.87 -19.51
N CYS A 242 6.92 -4.56 -19.76
CA CYS A 242 6.32 -3.84 -20.85
C CYS A 242 7.16 -2.61 -21.23
N ASP A 243 7.88 -2.68 -22.36
CA ASP A 243 8.76 -1.61 -22.84
C ASP A 243 8.02 -0.27 -23.04
N LYS A 244 6.76 -0.35 -23.46
CA LYS A 244 5.92 0.85 -23.64
C LYS A 244 5.66 1.62 -22.35
N VAL A 245 5.65 0.97 -21.20
CA VAL A 245 5.52 1.63 -19.88
C VAL A 245 6.72 2.55 -19.62
N ASP A 246 7.93 2.09 -19.94
CA ASP A 246 9.16 2.88 -19.78
C ASP A 246 9.19 4.08 -20.75
N GLU A 247 8.70 3.92 -21.98
CA GLU A 247 8.53 5.03 -22.90
C GLU A 247 7.54 6.07 -22.37
N LEU A 248 6.36 5.63 -21.89
CA LEU A 248 5.34 6.52 -21.34
C LEU A 248 5.85 7.26 -20.10
N LYS A 249 6.63 6.58 -19.23
CA LYS A 249 7.30 7.20 -18.10
C LYS A 249 8.30 8.25 -18.56
N SER A 250 9.17 7.90 -19.50
CA SER A 250 10.19 8.80 -20.05
C SER A 250 9.56 10.02 -20.77
N ALA A 251 8.45 9.84 -21.46
CA ALA A 251 7.72 10.94 -22.09
C ALA A 251 7.08 11.87 -21.06
N SER A 252 6.49 11.30 -20.00
CA SER A 252 5.86 12.07 -18.92
C SER A 252 6.87 12.94 -18.16
N GLN A 253 8.10 12.50 -18.02
CA GLN A 253 9.19 13.23 -17.39
C GLN A 253 9.73 14.41 -18.23
N LYS A 254 9.33 14.52 -19.51
CA LYS A 254 9.71 15.64 -20.39
C LYS A 254 8.64 16.74 -20.46
N THR A 255 7.51 16.57 -19.81
CA THR A 255 6.42 17.58 -19.80
C THR A 255 6.78 18.81 -19.00
N ASP A 256 6.15 19.95 -19.32
CA ASP A 256 6.33 21.21 -18.59
C ASP A 256 6.01 21.08 -17.10
N ALA A 257 4.99 20.28 -16.76
CA ALA A 257 4.60 20.03 -15.37
C ALA A 257 5.71 19.32 -14.60
N TRP A 258 6.32 18.28 -15.18
CA TRP A 258 7.45 17.57 -14.57
C TRP A 258 8.69 18.46 -14.45
N GLN A 259 9.01 19.21 -15.51
CA GLN A 259 10.17 20.12 -15.50
C GLN A 259 10.00 21.23 -14.46
N LYS A 260 8.78 21.76 -14.29
CA LYS A 260 8.46 22.70 -13.22
C LYS A 260 8.64 22.08 -11.83
N HIS A 261 8.18 20.83 -11.62
CA HIS A 261 8.40 20.09 -10.39
C HIS A 261 9.90 19.94 -10.06
N LEU A 262 10.73 19.55 -11.03
CA LEU A 262 12.19 19.46 -10.85
C LEU A 262 12.81 20.83 -10.51
N GLN A 263 12.34 21.89 -11.13
CA GLN A 263 12.82 23.26 -10.88
C GLN A 263 12.45 23.71 -9.45
N GLU A 264 11.21 23.53 -9.02
CA GLU A 264 10.73 23.92 -7.68
C GLU A 264 11.43 23.14 -6.56
N THR A 265 11.89 21.93 -6.83
CA THR A 265 12.59 21.06 -5.86
C THR A 265 14.10 21.06 -5.99
N SER A 266 14.67 21.84 -6.92
CA SER A 266 16.11 21.80 -7.25
C SER A 266 17.03 22.20 -6.09
N ALA A 267 16.63 23.18 -5.29
CA ALA A 267 17.40 23.61 -4.13
C ALA A 267 17.48 22.51 -3.06
N LEU A 268 16.34 21.87 -2.77
CA LEU A 268 16.28 20.73 -1.84
C LEU A 268 17.19 19.59 -2.32
N ARG A 269 17.15 19.27 -3.61
CA ARG A 269 17.99 18.20 -4.19
C ARG A 269 19.47 18.49 -3.99
N LYS A 270 19.94 19.72 -4.29
CA LYS A 270 21.33 20.13 -4.09
C LYS A 270 21.79 20.03 -2.63
N ASP A 271 20.91 20.42 -1.69
CA ASP A 271 21.19 20.32 -0.26
C ASP A 271 21.37 18.85 0.16
N LEU A 272 20.46 17.97 -0.29
CA LEU A 272 20.52 16.53 0.03
C LEU A 272 21.71 15.84 -0.63
N GLU A 273 22.04 16.18 -1.88
CA GLU A 273 23.25 15.70 -2.56
C GLU A 273 24.53 16.05 -1.78
N ALA A 274 24.61 17.28 -1.28
CA ALA A 274 25.76 17.74 -0.50
C ALA A 274 25.88 17.03 0.86
N ILE A 275 24.75 16.64 1.47
CA ILE A 275 24.72 15.91 2.74
C ILE A 275 25.00 14.41 2.50
N LEU A 276 24.31 13.80 1.53
CA LEU A 276 24.19 12.33 1.39
C LEU A 276 25.07 11.76 0.27
N GLN A 277 25.76 12.62 -0.49
CA GLN A 277 26.61 12.22 -1.63
C GLN A 277 25.86 11.41 -2.69
N THR A 278 24.63 11.80 -2.96
CA THR A 278 23.71 11.12 -3.87
C THR A 278 23.74 11.68 -5.30
N ASN A 279 24.86 12.28 -5.70
CA ASN A 279 25.05 12.79 -7.07
C ASN A 279 25.32 11.63 -8.05
N VAL A 280 24.36 10.73 -8.19
CA VAL A 280 24.36 9.61 -9.14
C VAL A 280 23.02 9.55 -9.86
N SER A 281 23.03 9.03 -11.09
CA SER A 281 21.90 9.14 -12.03
C SER A 281 20.55 8.70 -11.47
N ASP A 282 20.52 7.62 -10.68
CA ASP A 282 19.27 7.05 -10.18
C ASP A 282 18.62 7.92 -9.10
N TRP A 283 19.40 8.68 -8.33
CA TRP A 283 18.90 9.61 -7.31
C TRP A 283 18.49 10.97 -7.88
N GLN A 284 18.70 11.20 -9.19
CA GLN A 284 18.43 12.48 -9.85
C GLN A 284 17.08 12.52 -10.60
N LYS A 285 16.51 11.35 -10.92
CA LYS A 285 15.35 11.25 -11.83
C LYS A 285 14.04 11.65 -11.18
N ASP A 286 13.83 11.23 -9.95
CA ASP A 286 12.61 11.41 -9.16
C ASP A 286 12.95 11.44 -7.66
N TRP A 287 11.94 11.49 -6.81
CA TRP A 287 12.09 11.53 -5.35
C TRP A 287 11.93 10.16 -4.69
N ASP A 288 11.73 9.11 -5.47
CA ASP A 288 11.45 7.76 -5.01
C ASP A 288 12.48 7.26 -3.98
N HIS A 289 13.77 7.31 -4.32
CA HIS A 289 14.83 6.76 -3.48
C HIS A 289 14.98 7.48 -2.13
N TYR A 290 14.88 8.81 -2.14
CA TYR A 290 14.90 9.59 -0.90
C TYR A 290 13.67 9.31 -0.04
N ASN A 291 12.49 9.28 -0.68
CA ASN A 291 11.23 9.04 -0.01
C ASN A 291 11.21 7.66 0.64
N ASP A 292 11.59 6.63 -0.10
CA ASP A 292 11.72 5.26 0.39
C ASP A 292 12.64 5.15 1.62
N ASN A 293 13.86 5.67 1.50
CA ASN A 293 14.85 5.58 2.58
C ASN A 293 14.40 6.33 3.84
N PHE A 294 13.89 7.57 3.68
CA PHE A 294 13.44 8.36 4.82
C PHE A 294 12.20 7.77 5.49
N GLN A 295 11.25 7.21 4.71
CA GLN A 295 10.12 6.45 5.27
C GLN A 295 10.61 5.25 6.07
N ALA A 296 11.47 4.42 5.48
CA ALA A 296 11.98 3.23 6.13
C ALA A 296 12.65 3.56 7.48
N ARG A 297 13.47 4.62 7.53
CA ARG A 297 14.12 5.07 8.76
C ARG A 297 13.11 5.53 9.80
N LEU A 298 12.34 6.55 9.46
CA LEU A 298 11.43 7.20 10.41
C LEU A 298 10.35 6.25 10.93
N CYS A 299 9.81 5.39 10.07
CA CYS A 299 8.79 4.43 10.46
C CYS A 299 9.32 3.31 11.37
N ASN A 300 10.62 3.05 11.36
CA ASN A 300 11.26 2.10 12.27
C ASN A 300 11.98 2.78 13.45
N GLY A 301 11.79 4.10 13.64
CA GLY A 301 12.33 4.86 14.77
C GLY A 301 13.82 5.17 14.66
N TYR A 302 14.38 5.15 13.47
CA TYR A 302 15.74 5.61 13.19
C TYR A 302 15.76 7.11 12.90
N GLU A 303 16.88 7.75 13.19
CA GLU A 303 17.11 9.14 12.88
C GLU A 303 17.27 9.35 11.35
N LEU A 304 17.03 10.58 10.89
CA LEU A 304 17.34 10.96 9.52
C LEU A 304 18.85 10.85 9.26
N PRO A 305 19.24 10.55 8.01
CA PRO A 305 20.64 10.27 7.70
C PRO A 305 21.52 11.52 7.79
N CYS A 306 22.77 11.32 8.17
CA CYS A 306 23.81 12.35 8.20
C CYS A 306 24.85 12.10 7.11
N SER A 307 25.68 13.12 6.84
CA SER A 307 26.80 13.01 5.92
C SER A 307 27.76 11.89 6.36
N PRO A 308 28.25 11.06 5.43
CA PRO A 308 29.28 10.07 5.73
C PRO A 308 30.59 10.69 6.22
N ASP A 309 30.91 11.91 5.77
CA ASP A 309 32.17 12.60 6.09
C ASP A 309 32.05 13.54 7.29
N ASP A 310 30.83 14.02 7.60
CA ASP A 310 30.58 14.97 8.68
C ASP A 310 29.28 14.63 9.42
N PRO A 311 29.35 13.84 10.51
CA PRO A 311 28.18 13.44 11.27
C PRO A 311 27.36 14.58 11.90
N SER A 312 27.88 15.80 11.89
CA SER A 312 27.14 16.99 12.35
C SER A 312 26.19 17.54 11.29
N LYS A 313 26.36 17.15 10.03
CA LYS A 313 25.50 17.55 8.90
C LYS A 313 24.47 16.46 8.60
N CYS A 314 23.29 16.61 9.13
CA CYS A 314 22.19 15.66 8.97
C CYS A 314 21.04 16.26 8.18
N VAL A 315 20.28 15.41 7.53
CA VAL A 315 18.99 15.78 6.93
C VAL A 315 18.06 16.27 8.03
N THR A 316 17.46 17.42 7.83
CA THR A 316 16.52 18.00 8.80
C THR A 316 15.11 17.44 8.61
N PRO A 317 14.25 17.43 9.65
CA PRO A 317 12.85 17.05 9.53
C PRO A 317 12.10 17.86 8.47
N LYS A 318 12.45 19.14 8.28
CA LYS A 318 11.87 20.00 7.25
C LYS A 318 12.22 19.53 5.84
N GLN A 319 13.48 19.14 5.60
CA GLN A 319 13.92 18.60 4.30
C GLN A 319 13.22 17.25 4.02
N ALA A 320 13.14 16.37 5.01
CA ALA A 320 12.41 15.12 4.87
C ALA A 320 10.93 15.35 4.53
N GLN A 321 10.27 16.31 5.19
CA GLN A 321 8.89 16.68 4.86
C GLN A 321 8.75 17.18 3.42
N GLN A 322 9.69 17.98 2.92
CA GLN A 322 9.69 18.44 1.53
C GLN A 322 9.86 17.26 0.54
N VAL A 323 10.67 16.26 0.89
CA VAL A 323 10.81 15.02 0.09
C VAL A 323 9.48 14.28 0.03
N PHE A 324 8.77 14.13 1.16
CA PHE A 324 7.48 13.45 1.16
C PHE A 324 6.43 14.18 0.33
N VAL A 325 6.40 15.50 0.40
CA VAL A 325 5.51 16.32 -0.45
C VAL A 325 5.85 16.14 -1.93
N ALA A 326 7.14 16.10 -2.27
CA ALA A 326 7.58 15.86 -3.65
C ALA A 326 7.15 14.47 -4.14
N GLY A 327 7.30 13.44 -3.32
CA GLY A 327 6.84 12.08 -3.64
C GLY A 327 5.31 11.98 -3.76
N ASP A 328 4.55 12.67 -2.91
CA ASP A 328 3.09 12.75 -3.01
C ASP A 328 2.68 13.36 -4.36
N TRP A 329 3.34 14.46 -4.78
CA TRP A 329 3.08 15.07 -6.08
C TRP A 329 3.40 14.12 -7.24
N GLU A 330 4.54 13.40 -7.18
CA GLU A 330 4.94 12.43 -8.22
C GLU A 330 3.96 11.27 -8.34
N TYR A 331 3.44 10.76 -7.22
CA TYR A 331 2.40 9.72 -7.24
C TYR A 331 1.10 10.23 -7.86
N ASN A 332 0.66 11.42 -7.45
CA ASN A 332 -0.52 12.05 -8.04
C ASN A 332 -0.33 12.30 -9.54
N TYR A 333 0.84 12.78 -9.93
CA TYR A 333 1.16 13.02 -11.33
C TYR A 333 1.10 11.71 -12.13
N ASN A 334 1.79 10.70 -11.68
CA ASN A 334 1.94 9.43 -12.39
C ASN A 334 0.62 8.65 -12.54
N TRP A 335 -0.28 8.71 -11.56
CA TRP A 335 -1.46 7.84 -11.53
C TRP A 335 -2.80 8.57 -11.60
N VAL A 336 -2.80 9.91 -11.56
CA VAL A 336 -4.05 10.70 -11.56
C VAL A 336 -4.05 11.78 -12.65
N SER A 337 -2.98 12.61 -12.76
CA SER A 337 -3.07 13.87 -13.47
C SER A 337 -2.27 13.96 -14.78
N ARG A 338 -1.31 13.08 -15.04
CA ARG A 338 -0.52 13.12 -16.27
C ARG A 338 -1.37 12.80 -17.51
N GLU A 339 -0.95 13.31 -18.64
CA GLU A 339 -1.48 12.87 -19.93
C GLU A 339 -1.22 11.36 -20.12
N ASN A 340 -2.11 10.67 -20.82
CA ASN A 340 -2.03 9.23 -21.07
C ASN A 340 -2.03 8.33 -19.80
N VAL A 341 -2.51 8.85 -18.67
CA VAL A 341 -2.57 8.07 -17.41
C VAL A 341 -3.37 6.78 -17.58
N THR A 342 -4.45 6.79 -18.33
CA THR A 342 -5.28 5.60 -18.60
C THR A 342 -4.51 4.51 -19.32
N GLU A 343 -3.73 4.88 -20.36
CA GLU A 343 -2.88 3.93 -21.09
C GLU A 343 -1.77 3.37 -20.21
N ALA A 344 -1.13 4.23 -19.43
CA ALA A 344 -0.10 3.81 -18.51
C ALA A 344 -0.63 2.81 -17.48
N ILE A 345 -1.77 3.08 -16.83
CA ILE A 345 -2.41 2.16 -15.88
C ILE A 345 -2.77 0.84 -16.57
N LYS A 346 -3.32 0.91 -17.79
CA LYS A 346 -3.69 -0.28 -18.58
C LYS A 346 -2.50 -1.19 -18.83
N LEU A 347 -1.33 -0.65 -19.16
CA LEU A 347 -0.14 -1.42 -19.45
C LEU A 347 0.64 -1.84 -18.17
N THR A 348 0.58 -1.04 -17.11
CA THR A 348 1.24 -1.38 -15.84
C THR A 348 0.45 -2.42 -15.04
N SER A 349 -0.85 -2.24 -14.90
CA SER A 349 -1.68 -3.04 -13.98
C SER A 349 -2.91 -3.68 -14.62
N GLY A 350 -3.09 -3.53 -15.95
CA GLY A 350 -4.32 -4.01 -16.59
C GLY A 350 -4.50 -5.53 -16.58
N LEU A 351 -3.41 -6.31 -16.58
CA LEU A 351 -3.49 -7.76 -16.40
C LEU A 351 -3.93 -8.11 -14.96
N TYR A 352 -3.42 -7.39 -13.99
CA TYR A 352 -3.81 -7.55 -12.59
C TYR A 352 -5.27 -7.12 -12.36
N ILE A 353 -5.70 -6.00 -12.96
CA ILE A 353 -7.11 -5.56 -12.93
C ILE A 353 -8.02 -6.64 -13.54
N ARG A 354 -7.62 -7.29 -14.63
CA ARG A 354 -8.36 -8.43 -15.20
C ARG A 354 -8.54 -9.55 -14.19
N ASP A 355 -7.45 -9.94 -13.50
CA ASP A 355 -7.51 -10.99 -12.49
C ASP A 355 -8.47 -10.61 -11.34
N LEU A 356 -8.45 -9.36 -10.89
CA LEU A 356 -9.37 -8.86 -9.86
C LEU A 356 -10.83 -8.84 -10.35
N ILE A 357 -11.08 -8.49 -11.60
CA ILE A 357 -12.41 -8.56 -12.23
C ILE A 357 -12.93 -10.00 -12.26
N GLU A 358 -12.10 -10.96 -12.65
CA GLU A 358 -12.49 -12.37 -12.67
C GLU A 358 -12.79 -12.91 -11.25
N GLN A 359 -12.02 -12.49 -10.26
CA GLN A 359 -12.29 -12.84 -8.86
C GLN A 359 -13.61 -12.21 -8.36
N LEU A 360 -13.93 -10.97 -8.73
CA LEU A 360 -15.22 -10.36 -8.40
C LEU A 360 -16.39 -11.09 -9.05
N LYS A 361 -16.23 -11.54 -10.31
CA LYS A 361 -17.22 -12.37 -11.00
C LYS A 361 -17.41 -13.72 -10.29
N GLU A 362 -16.31 -14.35 -9.87
CA GLU A 362 -16.37 -15.60 -9.12
C GLU A 362 -17.08 -15.41 -7.77
N LEU A 363 -16.67 -14.41 -6.99
CA LEU A 363 -17.28 -14.05 -5.71
C LEU A 363 -18.80 -13.83 -5.84
N SER A 364 -19.25 -13.20 -6.92
CA SER A 364 -20.64 -12.84 -7.15
C SER A 364 -21.47 -13.92 -7.86
N SER A 365 -20.86 -14.95 -8.42
CA SER A 365 -21.50 -15.93 -9.31
C SER A 365 -22.57 -16.81 -8.61
N GLY A 366 -22.55 -16.89 -7.29
CA GLY A 366 -23.37 -17.84 -6.51
C GLY A 366 -22.99 -19.31 -6.70
N LYS A 367 -21.96 -19.61 -7.50
CA LYS A 367 -21.46 -20.97 -7.78
C LYS A 367 -20.26 -21.32 -6.91
N SER A 368 -19.52 -20.32 -6.41
CA SER A 368 -18.36 -20.46 -5.56
C SER A 368 -18.72 -20.19 -4.10
N GLU A 369 -18.18 -21.00 -3.20
CA GLU A 369 -18.26 -20.78 -1.75
C GLU A 369 -17.35 -19.64 -1.29
N LEU A 370 -16.48 -19.12 -2.16
CA LEU A 370 -15.51 -18.07 -1.86
C LEU A 370 -16.20 -16.82 -1.30
N GLN A 371 -15.69 -16.30 -0.18
CA GLN A 371 -16.26 -15.15 0.53
C GLN A 371 -15.24 -14.03 0.71
N TYR A 372 -13.98 -14.38 0.92
CA TYR A 372 -12.92 -13.46 1.22
C TYR A 372 -11.68 -13.74 0.37
N VAL A 373 -11.23 -12.71 -0.34
CA VAL A 373 -10.00 -12.71 -1.12
C VAL A 373 -9.11 -11.60 -0.60
N HIS A 374 -7.81 -11.88 -0.37
CA HIS A 374 -6.87 -10.87 0.10
C HIS A 374 -5.54 -10.95 -0.65
N HIS A 375 -5.15 -9.82 -1.25
CA HIS A 375 -3.90 -9.63 -1.94
C HIS A 375 -2.95 -8.77 -1.11
N PHE A 376 -1.74 -9.26 -0.85
CA PHE A 376 -0.67 -8.55 -0.15
C PHE A 376 0.36 -8.08 -1.18
N MET A 377 0.41 -6.80 -1.43
CA MET A 377 1.08 -6.19 -2.58
C MET A 377 1.97 -5.01 -2.17
N HIS A 378 2.27 -4.13 -3.12
CA HIS A 378 3.16 -2.99 -3.01
C HIS A 378 2.43 -1.66 -3.25
N ASP A 379 3.08 -0.53 -2.95
CA ASP A 379 2.60 0.80 -3.34
C ASP A 379 2.52 0.97 -4.86
N GLY A 380 3.44 0.33 -5.59
CA GLY A 380 3.41 0.25 -7.05
C GLY A 380 2.16 -0.42 -7.63
N ASP A 381 1.44 -1.24 -6.84
CA ASP A 381 0.15 -1.81 -7.21
C ASP A 381 -1.01 -0.92 -6.76
N ILE A 382 -0.97 -0.42 -5.53
CA ILE A 382 -2.04 0.43 -4.97
C ILE A 382 -2.19 1.72 -5.77
N GLY A 383 -1.08 2.33 -6.23
CA GLY A 383 -1.10 3.57 -7.01
C GLY A 383 -1.93 3.47 -8.29
N PRO A 384 -1.56 2.60 -9.23
CA PRO A 384 -2.33 2.44 -10.47
C PRO A 384 -3.74 1.88 -10.25
N LEU A 385 -3.97 1.02 -9.25
CA LEU A 385 -5.32 0.56 -8.91
C LEU A 385 -6.20 1.73 -8.43
N ALA A 386 -5.71 2.57 -7.53
CA ALA A 386 -6.43 3.77 -7.08
C ALA A 386 -6.69 4.72 -8.27
N GLY A 387 -5.71 4.90 -9.17
CA GLY A 387 -5.86 5.65 -10.41
C GLY A 387 -6.95 5.09 -11.32
N SER A 388 -7.02 3.77 -11.49
CA SER A 388 -8.05 3.09 -12.28
C SER A 388 -9.45 3.20 -11.67
N LEU A 389 -9.54 3.28 -10.34
CA LEU A 389 -10.77 3.56 -9.61
C LEU A 389 -11.16 5.05 -9.66
N GLY A 390 -10.36 5.87 -10.35
CA GLY A 390 -10.64 7.26 -10.61
C GLY A 390 -10.44 8.18 -9.41
N ILE A 391 -9.55 7.85 -8.48
CA ILE A 391 -9.26 8.68 -7.32
C ILE A 391 -8.97 10.14 -7.71
N GLU A 392 -9.54 11.10 -7.00
CA GLU A 392 -9.40 12.53 -7.35
C GLU A 392 -8.03 13.10 -7.03
N SER A 393 -7.39 12.59 -5.99
CA SER A 393 -6.03 12.95 -5.59
C SER A 393 -5.40 11.75 -4.89
N LEU A 394 -4.13 11.48 -5.17
CA LEU A 394 -3.40 10.34 -4.63
C LEU A 394 -2.07 10.78 -4.05
N ARG A 395 -1.92 10.65 -2.75
CA ARG A 395 -0.61 10.72 -2.09
C ARG A 395 0.15 9.42 -2.33
N TRP A 396 1.46 9.41 -2.06
CA TRP A 396 2.20 8.15 -2.02
C TRP A 396 1.50 7.17 -1.08
N PRO A 397 1.05 6.00 -1.54
CA PRO A 397 0.36 5.04 -0.68
C PRO A 397 1.26 4.61 0.47
N GLY A 398 0.98 5.08 1.70
CA GLY A 398 1.78 4.74 2.88
C GLY A 398 1.77 3.25 3.21
N MET A 399 2.60 2.81 4.15
CA MET A 399 2.65 1.42 4.61
C MET A 399 1.26 0.94 5.05
N ALA A 400 0.87 -0.28 4.69
CA ALA A 400 -0.44 -0.87 4.91
C ALA A 400 -1.63 -0.18 4.21
N SER A 401 -1.38 0.76 3.26
CA SER A 401 -2.47 1.31 2.43
C SER A 401 -3.26 0.17 1.77
N ASN A 402 -4.56 0.38 1.63
CA ASN A 402 -5.45 -0.70 1.26
C ASN A 402 -6.64 -0.24 0.42
N ILE A 403 -7.17 -1.15 -0.37
CA ILE A 403 -8.41 -1.01 -1.14
C ILE A 403 -9.31 -2.17 -0.73
N ALA A 404 -10.45 -1.86 -0.13
CA ALA A 404 -11.48 -2.84 0.16
C ALA A 404 -12.61 -2.71 -0.88
N ILE A 405 -12.93 -3.80 -1.56
CA ILE A 405 -14.06 -3.91 -2.49
C ILE A 405 -15.08 -4.83 -1.84
N GLU A 406 -16.12 -4.23 -1.30
CA GLU A 406 -17.21 -4.90 -0.61
C GLU A 406 -18.35 -5.19 -1.58
N LEU A 407 -18.88 -6.42 -1.55
CA LEU A 407 -20.08 -6.79 -2.31
C LEU A 407 -21.29 -6.88 -1.36
N TRP A 408 -22.22 -5.99 -1.58
CA TRP A 408 -23.48 -5.88 -0.84
C TRP A 408 -24.61 -6.48 -1.66
N THR A 409 -25.37 -7.42 -1.09
CA THR A 409 -26.48 -8.10 -1.76
C THR A 409 -27.79 -7.69 -1.11
N THR A 410 -28.71 -7.17 -1.91
CA THR A 410 -30.05 -6.76 -1.51
C THR A 410 -30.99 -7.97 -1.38
N ASP A 411 -32.14 -7.79 -0.77
CA ASP A 411 -33.17 -8.87 -0.61
C ASP A 411 -33.66 -9.39 -1.97
N ASP A 412 -33.74 -8.53 -2.99
CA ASP A 412 -34.08 -8.88 -4.37
C ASP A 412 -32.90 -9.46 -5.18
N LYS A 413 -31.80 -9.84 -4.48
CA LYS A 413 -30.61 -10.51 -5.02
C LYS A 413 -29.79 -9.69 -6.01
N LYS A 414 -29.90 -8.38 -6.00
CA LYS A 414 -28.99 -7.50 -6.73
C LYS A 414 -27.72 -7.28 -5.93
N THR A 415 -26.59 -7.22 -6.62
CA THR A 415 -25.27 -6.99 -6.00
C THR A 415 -24.77 -5.59 -6.33
N PHE A 416 -24.31 -4.88 -5.29
CA PHE A 416 -23.71 -3.57 -5.37
C PHE A 416 -22.28 -3.64 -4.83
N VAL A 417 -21.43 -2.85 -5.43
CA VAL A 417 -20.02 -2.67 -5.03
C VAL A 417 -19.90 -1.42 -4.20
N ARG A 418 -19.15 -1.53 -3.13
CA ARG A 418 -18.60 -0.41 -2.39
C ARG A 418 -17.08 -0.48 -2.39
N VAL A 419 -16.42 0.64 -2.66
CA VAL A 419 -14.95 0.73 -2.63
C VAL A 419 -14.52 1.66 -1.50
N LEU A 420 -13.63 1.16 -0.64
CA LEU A 420 -12.94 1.95 0.37
C LEU A 420 -11.45 2.04 0.01
N TYR A 421 -10.88 3.22 0.15
CA TYR A 421 -9.44 3.44 0.13
C TYR A 421 -8.96 3.79 1.53
N SER A 422 -8.05 2.98 2.06
CA SER A 422 -7.53 3.14 3.43
C SER A 422 -8.64 3.36 4.48
N GLY A 423 -9.67 2.52 4.42
CA GLY A 423 -10.81 2.50 5.36
C GLY A 423 -11.88 3.55 5.12
N HIS A 424 -11.68 4.48 4.17
CA HIS A 424 -12.62 5.56 3.86
C HIS A 424 -13.20 5.41 2.45
N THR A 425 -14.39 5.97 2.24
CA THR A 425 -15.02 6.04 0.92
C THR A 425 -14.11 6.75 -0.07
N ILE A 426 -13.88 6.17 -1.23
CA ILE A 426 -13.04 6.77 -2.26
C ILE A 426 -13.75 7.95 -2.93
N ARG A 427 -13.09 9.10 -3.03
CA ARG A 427 -13.50 10.22 -3.88
C ARG A 427 -13.07 9.91 -5.31
N SER A 428 -14.03 9.66 -6.19
CA SER A 428 -13.77 9.15 -7.54
C SER A 428 -14.43 9.99 -8.63
N ARG A 429 -13.67 10.25 -9.70
CA ARG A 429 -14.18 10.86 -10.94
C ARG A 429 -15.12 9.94 -11.74
N HIS A 430 -15.16 8.64 -11.42
CA HIS A 430 -16.09 7.68 -12.05
C HIS A 430 -17.48 7.67 -11.38
N GLY A 431 -17.74 8.56 -10.43
CA GLY A 431 -19.00 8.67 -9.73
C GLY A 431 -18.97 8.04 -8.34
N ASN A 432 -20.15 7.69 -7.84
CA ASN A 432 -20.30 7.20 -6.48
C ASN A 432 -19.92 5.72 -6.37
N LEU A 433 -18.70 5.46 -5.87
CA LEU A 433 -18.22 4.11 -5.57
C LEU A 433 -18.61 3.62 -4.16
N ASP A 434 -19.43 4.38 -3.42
CA ASP A 434 -20.01 3.90 -2.15
C ASP A 434 -21.21 2.95 -2.38
N TRP A 435 -21.85 3.05 -3.55
CA TRP A 435 -22.99 2.19 -3.90
C TRP A 435 -23.17 2.12 -5.43
N MET A 436 -22.42 1.25 -6.10
CA MET A 436 -22.48 1.08 -7.55
C MET A 436 -22.98 -0.32 -7.91
N PRO A 437 -23.91 -0.48 -8.87
CA PRO A 437 -24.26 -1.82 -9.36
C PRO A 437 -23.02 -2.57 -9.84
N LEU A 438 -22.90 -3.86 -9.50
CA LEU A 438 -21.73 -4.67 -9.83
C LEU A 438 -21.40 -4.64 -11.34
N ASP A 439 -22.41 -4.83 -12.20
CA ASP A 439 -22.20 -4.84 -13.65
C ASP A 439 -21.65 -3.50 -14.16
N ALA A 440 -22.13 -2.39 -13.61
CA ALA A 440 -21.62 -1.06 -13.94
C ALA A 440 -20.17 -0.89 -13.48
N PHE A 441 -19.83 -1.37 -12.28
CA PHE A 441 -18.45 -1.36 -11.77
C PHE A 441 -17.53 -2.20 -12.64
N LEU A 442 -17.90 -3.44 -12.97
CA LEU A 442 -17.09 -4.31 -13.82
C LEU A 442 -16.89 -3.71 -15.23
N HIS A 443 -17.94 -3.10 -15.80
CA HIS A 443 -17.85 -2.41 -17.10
C HIS A 443 -16.90 -1.21 -17.00
N MET A 444 -17.04 -0.37 -16.00
CA MET A 444 -16.16 0.77 -15.74
C MET A 444 -14.70 0.33 -15.62
N TRP A 445 -14.42 -0.72 -14.84
CA TRP A 445 -13.07 -1.15 -14.57
C TRP A 445 -12.44 -1.92 -15.75
N SER A 446 -13.24 -2.59 -16.56
CA SER A 446 -12.78 -3.32 -17.76
C SER A 446 -12.11 -2.43 -18.82
N GLN A 447 -12.33 -1.12 -18.79
CA GLN A 447 -11.64 -0.16 -19.69
C GLN A 447 -10.13 -0.17 -19.51
N TYR A 448 -9.65 -0.57 -18.33
CA TYR A 448 -8.22 -0.66 -18.02
C TYR A 448 -7.63 -2.03 -18.35
N VAL A 449 -8.43 -2.99 -18.85
CA VAL A 449 -7.91 -4.29 -19.28
C VAL A 449 -7.41 -4.21 -20.71
N PRO A 450 -6.14 -4.58 -21.00
CA PRO A 450 -5.62 -4.57 -22.37
C PRO A 450 -6.28 -5.68 -23.21
N THR A 451 -6.61 -5.36 -24.46
CA THR A 451 -7.19 -6.33 -25.41
C THR A 451 -6.15 -7.30 -25.96
N ASP A 452 -4.93 -6.80 -26.18
CA ASP A 452 -3.76 -7.56 -26.59
C ASP A 452 -2.53 -6.95 -25.92
N PHE A 453 -2.22 -7.45 -24.74
CA PHE A 453 -1.12 -6.94 -23.93
C PHE A 453 0.23 -7.04 -24.65
N ALA A 454 0.51 -8.19 -25.27
CA ALA A 454 1.79 -8.42 -25.94
C ALA A 454 2.01 -7.50 -27.15
N ALA A 455 0.94 -7.21 -27.92
CA ALA A 455 1.03 -6.27 -29.03
C ALA A 455 1.15 -4.81 -28.55
N GLN A 456 0.46 -4.45 -27.47
CA GLN A 456 0.46 -3.08 -26.93
C GLN A 456 1.76 -2.73 -26.18
N CYS A 457 2.50 -3.72 -25.69
CA CYS A 457 3.78 -3.53 -24.99
C CYS A 457 5.00 -3.49 -25.92
N ARG A 458 4.86 -3.86 -27.17
CA ARG A 458 5.94 -3.72 -28.16
C ARG A 458 6.00 -2.30 -28.66
N THR A 459 7.16 -1.74 -28.69
CA THR A 459 7.45 -0.41 -29.27
C THR A 459 7.66 -0.49 -30.76
#